data_8aaad23f3ee9107ad49dfcff004cae3c
#
_entry.id   8aaad23f3ee9107ad49dfcff004cae3c
#
_cell.length_a   1.000
_cell.length_b   1.000
_cell.length_c   1.000
_cell.angle_alpha   90.00
_cell.angle_beta   90.00
_cell.angle_gamma   90.00
#
_symmetry.space_group_name_H-M   'P 1'
#
loop_
_entity.id
_entity.type
_entity.pdbx_description
1 polymer ?
#
loop_
_entity_poly.entity_id
_entity_poly.type
_entity_poly.pdbx_seq_one_letter_code
_entity_poly.pdbx_strand_id
1 'polypeptide(L)'
;MFWKRCFLLIFIVLTGTRLLGAAELPTPLKGREPELLSIGSATLHWFGMHVYDITLYTESKPYATNTTAVLSLRYAISIKHKRLQETTLKEWERLNKGTPEQRESWIKQLDVLWPDIKSGESLSVFRQQDGPTIFYFGDRLLGEVADAAFGPAIFAIWLD
;
A
#
# COMPACT_ATOMS: atom_id res chain seq x y z
N MET A 1 -3.32 -25.08 12.17
CA MET A 1 -2.88 -25.67 10.90
C MET A 1 -3.83 -25.39 9.74
N PHE A 2 -4.59 -24.28 9.75
CA PHE A 2 -5.57 -23.94 8.69
C PHE A 2 -5.44 -22.49 8.17
N TRP A 3 -4.24 -21.89 8.18
CA TRP A 3 -4.03 -20.49 7.80
C TRP A 3 -3.31 -20.29 6.46
N LYS A 4 -3.12 -21.33 5.67
CA LYS A 4 -2.18 -21.30 4.52
C LYS A 4 -2.79 -20.98 3.15
N ARG A 5 -4.05 -20.53 3.00
CA ARG A 5 -4.65 -20.42 1.66
C ARG A 5 -5.57 -19.23 1.39
N CYS A 6 -5.51 -18.11 2.13
CA CYS A 6 -6.49 -17.04 1.97
C CYS A 6 -5.92 -15.66 1.59
N PHE A 7 -4.74 -15.58 0.98
CA PHE A 7 -4.20 -14.29 0.53
C PHE A 7 -3.91 -14.23 -0.97
N LEU A 8 -4.45 -15.13 -1.77
CA LEU A 8 -4.17 -15.10 -3.20
C LEU A 8 -5.44 -15.24 -4.02
N LEU A 9 -6.11 -14.12 -4.29
CA LEU A 9 -6.87 -13.89 -5.51
C LEU A 9 -7.01 -12.38 -5.71
N ILE A 10 -5.92 -11.73 -6.12
CA ILE A 10 -6.02 -10.41 -6.76
C ILE A 10 -6.49 -10.68 -8.18
N PHE A 11 -7.80 -10.65 -8.40
CA PHE A 11 -8.35 -10.51 -9.75
C PHE A 11 -8.21 -9.05 -10.16
N ILE A 12 -7.18 -8.75 -10.95
CA ILE A 12 -7.10 -7.47 -11.67
C ILE A 12 -8.16 -7.51 -12.75
N VAL A 13 -9.31 -6.93 -12.48
CA VAL A 13 -10.31 -6.65 -13.52
C VAL A 13 -10.00 -5.28 -14.10
N LEU A 14 -9.33 -5.27 -15.25
CA LEU A 14 -9.16 -4.09 -16.09
C LEU A 14 -10.51 -3.75 -16.74
N THR A 15 -11.35 -2.98 -16.07
CA THR A 15 -12.49 -2.32 -16.68
C THR A 15 -12.50 -0.85 -16.30
N GLY A 16 -12.39 0.01 -17.31
CA GLY A 16 -12.36 1.46 -17.17
C GLY A 16 -13.69 2.11 -16.79
N THR A 17 -14.36 1.60 -15.77
CA THR A 17 -15.53 2.23 -15.14
C THR A 17 -15.11 2.81 -13.80
N ARG A 18 -15.37 4.09 -13.58
CA ARG A 18 -15.22 4.72 -12.26
C ARG A 18 -16.14 4.01 -11.27
N LEU A 19 -15.58 3.07 -10.52
CA LEU A 19 -16.29 2.44 -9.40
C LEU A 19 -16.40 3.46 -8.27
N LEU A 20 -17.62 3.71 -7.78
CA LEU A 20 -17.84 4.38 -6.51
C LEU A 20 -17.10 3.58 -5.42
N GLY A 21 -15.99 4.12 -4.91
CA GLY A 21 -15.22 3.47 -3.84
C GLY A 21 -13.73 3.30 -4.12
N ALA A 22 -13.24 3.61 -5.32
CA ALA A 22 -11.79 3.57 -5.60
C ALA A 22 -11.02 4.45 -4.61
N ALA A 23 -9.90 3.93 -4.10
CA ALA A 23 -9.00 4.71 -3.26
C ALA A 23 -8.35 5.82 -4.07
N GLU A 24 -8.58 7.07 -3.68
CA GLU A 24 -8.11 8.25 -4.41
C GLU A 24 -6.64 8.56 -4.11
N LEU A 25 -6.00 9.22 -5.07
CA LEU A 25 -4.69 9.81 -4.88
C LEU A 25 -4.78 10.97 -3.86
N PRO A 26 -3.88 11.03 -2.85
CA PRO A 26 -3.80 12.18 -1.95
C PRO A 26 -3.69 13.51 -2.70
N THR A 27 -4.41 14.53 -2.25
CA THR A 27 -4.44 15.84 -2.91
C THR A 27 -3.04 16.45 -3.13
N PRO A 28 -2.07 16.33 -2.19
CA PRO A 28 -0.71 16.84 -2.41
C PRO A 28 0.05 16.16 -3.57
N LEU A 29 -0.42 15.00 -4.02
CA LEU A 29 0.19 14.26 -5.13
C LEU A 29 -0.55 14.47 -6.48
N LYS A 30 -1.71 15.15 -6.46
CA LYS A 30 -2.44 15.52 -7.69
C LYS A 30 -1.72 16.68 -8.40
N GLY A 31 -1.70 16.63 -9.73
CA GLY A 31 -1.07 17.67 -10.54
C GLY A 31 0.46 17.70 -10.53
N ARG A 32 1.11 16.62 -10.07
CA ARG A 32 2.57 16.47 -10.20
C ARG A 32 2.98 16.28 -11.66
N GLU A 33 4.22 16.68 -11.95
CA GLU A 33 4.90 16.35 -13.20
C GLU A 33 6.09 15.40 -12.90
N PRO A 34 6.17 14.21 -13.53
CA PRO A 34 5.15 13.63 -14.42
C PRO A 34 3.87 13.21 -13.68
N GLU A 35 2.75 13.22 -14.39
CA GLU A 35 1.43 12.90 -13.84
C GLU A 35 1.34 11.45 -13.38
N LEU A 36 0.72 11.24 -12.20
CA LEU A 36 0.44 9.91 -11.66
C LEU A 36 -0.93 9.42 -12.15
N LEU A 37 -0.92 8.45 -13.04
CA LEU A 37 -2.11 7.87 -13.64
C LEU A 37 -2.53 6.58 -12.93
N SER A 38 -3.82 6.42 -12.67
CA SER A 38 -4.37 5.14 -12.19
C SER A 38 -4.21 4.07 -13.27
N ILE A 39 -3.57 2.96 -12.91
CA ILE A 39 -3.35 1.83 -13.82
C ILE A 39 -4.08 0.56 -13.42
N GLY A 40 -4.60 0.49 -12.20
CA GLY A 40 -5.38 -0.65 -11.72
C GLY A 40 -5.89 -0.44 -10.31
N SER A 41 -6.97 -1.13 -10.00
CA SER A 41 -7.54 -1.19 -8.65
C SER A 41 -8.06 -2.58 -8.34
N ALA A 42 -8.11 -2.91 -7.05
CA ALA A 42 -8.62 -4.17 -6.54
C ALA A 42 -9.34 -3.94 -5.20
N THR A 43 -10.20 -4.89 -4.83
CA THR A 43 -10.87 -4.91 -3.54
C THR A 43 -10.47 -6.18 -2.79
N LEU A 44 -10.05 -6.01 -1.53
CA LEU A 44 -9.82 -7.15 -0.66
C LEU A 44 -11.07 -7.50 0.12
N HIS A 45 -11.52 -8.75 -0.04
CA HIS A 45 -12.52 -9.37 0.82
C HIS A 45 -11.89 -10.47 1.67
N TRP A 46 -12.29 -10.55 2.93
CA TRP A 46 -11.89 -11.62 3.84
C TRP A 46 -13.13 -12.23 4.49
N PHE A 47 -13.36 -13.52 4.28
CA PHE A 47 -14.59 -14.22 4.68
C PHE A 47 -15.87 -13.48 4.24
N GLY A 48 -15.88 -12.96 3.00
CA GLY A 48 -17.01 -12.20 2.45
C GLY A 48 -17.12 -10.75 2.95
N MET A 49 -16.30 -10.34 3.90
CA MET A 49 -16.28 -8.98 4.42
C MET A 49 -15.33 -8.10 3.59
N HIS A 50 -15.83 -6.96 3.11
CA HIS A 50 -15.01 -5.94 2.44
C HIS A 50 -14.03 -5.32 3.45
N VAL A 51 -12.75 -5.42 3.17
CA VAL A 51 -11.67 -4.94 4.07
C VAL A 51 -11.12 -3.61 3.59
N TYR A 52 -10.69 -3.52 2.33
CA TYR A 52 -10.24 -2.27 1.70
C TYR A 52 -10.34 -2.34 0.17
N ASP A 53 -10.35 -1.16 -0.43
CA ASP A 53 -10.07 -0.94 -1.85
C ASP A 53 -8.65 -0.41 -2.00
N ILE A 54 -7.93 -0.87 -3.02
CA ILE A 54 -6.58 -0.40 -3.33
C ILE A 54 -6.52 0.06 -4.79
N THR A 55 -5.83 1.16 -5.03
CA THR A 55 -5.55 1.69 -6.37
C THR A 55 -4.07 1.93 -6.53
N LEU A 56 -3.52 1.45 -7.64
CA LEU A 56 -2.13 1.72 -8.05
C LEU A 56 -2.09 2.88 -9.02
N TYR A 57 -1.28 3.89 -8.69
CA TYR A 57 -0.95 5.03 -9.54
C TYR A 57 0.53 4.98 -9.90
N THR A 58 0.86 5.33 -11.14
CA THR A 58 2.26 5.40 -11.62
C THR A 58 2.39 6.43 -12.73
N GLU A 59 3.58 6.94 -12.93
CA GLU A 59 3.91 7.89 -14.00
C GLU A 59 4.10 7.21 -15.37
N SER A 60 4.15 5.88 -15.43
CA SER A 60 4.36 5.14 -16.67
C SER A 60 3.54 3.87 -16.75
N LYS A 61 3.17 3.47 -17.97
CA LYS A 61 2.59 2.17 -18.30
C LYS A 61 3.51 1.42 -19.27
N PRO A 62 3.80 0.14 -19.04
CA PRO A 62 3.38 -0.70 -17.91
C PRO A 62 4.11 -0.32 -16.59
N TYR A 63 3.57 -0.77 -15.46
CA TYR A 63 4.24 -0.62 -14.17
C TYR A 63 5.61 -1.33 -14.20
N ALA A 64 6.62 -0.64 -13.69
CA ALA A 64 7.94 -1.20 -13.47
C ALA A 64 8.36 -1.01 -12.00
N THR A 65 9.09 -1.98 -11.46
CA THR A 65 9.45 -2.02 -10.03
C THR A 65 10.32 -0.86 -9.55
N ASN A 66 10.94 -0.12 -10.47
CA ASN A 66 11.83 1.01 -10.18
C ASN A 66 11.22 2.37 -10.54
N THR A 67 9.93 2.45 -10.88
CA THR A 67 9.27 3.72 -11.22
C THR A 67 8.61 4.35 -10.00
N THR A 68 8.39 5.66 -10.08
CA THR A 68 7.56 6.39 -9.10
C THR A 68 6.14 5.86 -9.12
N ALA A 69 5.62 5.49 -7.96
CA ALA A 69 4.29 4.91 -7.83
C ALA A 69 3.64 5.22 -6.48
N VAL A 70 2.31 5.17 -6.45
CA VAL A 70 1.50 5.29 -5.24
C VAL A 70 0.57 4.10 -5.13
N LEU A 71 0.54 3.46 -3.98
CA LEU A 71 -0.55 2.58 -3.56
C LEU A 71 -1.44 3.36 -2.60
N SER A 72 -2.68 3.56 -2.98
CA SER A 72 -3.68 4.19 -2.12
C SER A 72 -4.68 3.14 -1.66
N LEU A 73 -4.85 3.00 -0.33
CA LEU A 73 -5.76 2.03 0.28
C LEU A 73 -6.85 2.79 1.03
N ARG A 74 -8.12 2.51 0.71
CA ARG A 74 -9.27 2.99 1.45
C ARG A 74 -9.87 1.84 2.24
N TYR A 75 -9.88 1.95 3.56
CA TYR A 75 -10.34 0.89 4.43
C TYR A 75 -11.85 0.93 4.63
N ALA A 76 -12.51 -0.20 4.49
CA ALA A 76 -13.93 -0.37 4.77
C ALA A 76 -14.20 -0.77 6.22
N ILE A 77 -13.16 -1.20 6.95
CA ILE A 77 -13.22 -1.58 8.37
C ILE A 77 -12.19 -0.79 9.19
N SER A 78 -12.41 -0.71 10.50
CA SER A 78 -11.42 -0.12 11.41
C SER A 78 -10.33 -1.14 11.74
N ILE A 79 -9.07 -0.71 11.68
CA ILE A 79 -7.90 -1.55 11.95
C ILE A 79 -6.93 -0.79 12.87
N LYS A 80 -6.45 -1.45 13.91
CA LYS A 80 -5.40 -0.93 14.77
C LYS A 80 -4.04 -0.96 14.06
N HIS A 81 -3.22 0.08 14.23
CA HIS A 81 -1.89 0.15 13.61
C HIS A 81 -1.02 -1.08 13.92
N LYS A 82 -1.07 -1.59 15.14
CA LYS A 82 -0.35 -2.83 15.49
C LYS A 82 -0.75 -4.03 14.65
N ARG A 83 -2.03 -4.15 14.31
CA ARG A 83 -2.51 -5.23 13.45
C ARG A 83 -2.00 -5.07 12.02
N LEU A 84 -1.93 -3.83 11.50
CA LEU A 84 -1.32 -3.56 10.21
C LEU A 84 0.15 -3.96 10.20
N GLN A 85 0.91 -3.59 11.23
CA GLN A 85 2.33 -3.94 11.36
C GLN A 85 2.55 -5.45 11.40
N GLU A 86 1.80 -6.16 12.25
CA GLU A 86 1.88 -7.63 12.34
C GLU A 86 1.62 -8.31 10.99
N THR A 87 0.61 -7.83 10.27
CA THR A 87 0.25 -8.36 8.96
C THR A 87 1.35 -8.06 7.94
N THR A 88 1.87 -6.84 7.94
CA THR A 88 2.97 -6.41 7.06
C THR A 88 4.24 -7.24 7.30
N LEU A 89 4.61 -7.44 8.57
CA LEU A 89 5.77 -8.28 8.91
C LEU A 89 5.61 -9.71 8.41
N LYS A 90 4.45 -10.33 8.62
CA LYS A 90 4.16 -11.68 8.13
C LYS A 90 4.24 -11.79 6.60
N GLU A 91 3.76 -10.77 5.89
CA GLU A 91 3.86 -10.73 4.43
C GLU A 91 5.31 -10.57 3.95
N TRP A 92 6.12 -9.73 4.57
CA TRP A 92 7.55 -9.64 4.27
C TRP A 92 8.29 -10.94 4.54
N GLU A 93 7.97 -11.65 5.62
CA GLU A 93 8.54 -12.98 5.91
C GLU A 93 8.13 -14.00 4.84
N ARG A 94 6.84 -14.04 4.48
CA ARG A 94 6.30 -14.94 3.46
C ARG A 94 6.94 -14.71 2.09
N LEU A 95 7.15 -13.44 1.72
CA LEU A 95 7.72 -13.03 0.43
C LEU A 95 9.24 -12.97 0.43
N ASN A 96 9.88 -13.27 1.58
CA ASN A 96 11.32 -13.16 1.78
C ASN A 96 11.88 -11.77 1.42
N LYS A 97 11.18 -10.69 1.83
CA LYS A 97 11.58 -9.30 1.61
C LYS A 97 12.30 -8.76 2.84
N GLY A 98 13.46 -8.12 2.61
CA GLY A 98 14.32 -7.59 3.66
C GLY A 98 14.99 -8.65 4.53
N THR A 99 16.08 -8.28 5.19
CA THR A 99 16.70 -9.11 6.23
C THR A 99 15.87 -9.03 7.54
N PRO A 100 16.08 -9.93 8.52
CA PRO A 100 15.44 -9.81 9.83
C PRO A 100 15.68 -8.45 10.49
N GLU A 101 16.91 -7.91 10.40
CA GLU A 101 17.30 -6.63 10.97
C GLU A 101 16.60 -5.46 10.25
N GLN A 102 16.49 -5.52 8.92
CA GLN A 102 15.76 -4.52 8.14
C GLN A 102 14.29 -4.52 8.53
N ARG A 103 13.64 -5.68 8.58
CA ARG A 103 12.23 -5.81 8.98
C ARG A 103 11.97 -5.24 10.38
N GLU A 104 12.85 -5.54 11.35
CA GLU A 104 12.74 -4.99 12.70
C GLU A 104 12.84 -3.45 12.68
N SER A 105 13.81 -2.90 11.96
CA SER A 105 13.99 -1.45 11.81
C SER A 105 12.77 -0.80 11.15
N TRP A 106 12.26 -1.39 10.08
CA TRP A 106 11.09 -0.88 9.36
C TRP A 106 9.83 -0.90 10.25
N ILE A 107 9.58 -1.97 10.99
CA ILE A 107 8.43 -2.04 11.92
C ILE A 107 8.50 -0.97 13.01
N LYS A 108 9.70 -0.70 13.57
CA LYS A 108 9.89 0.39 14.54
C LYS A 108 9.54 1.76 13.94
N GLN A 109 9.91 2.01 12.69
CA GLN A 109 9.55 3.26 12.00
C GLN A 109 8.05 3.34 11.74
N LEU A 110 7.42 2.26 11.28
CA LEU A 110 5.98 2.21 11.06
C LEU A 110 5.16 2.37 12.35
N ASP A 111 5.70 1.95 13.49
CA ASP A 111 5.04 2.14 14.81
C ASP A 111 4.87 3.64 15.15
N VAL A 112 5.79 4.46 14.69
CA VAL A 112 5.71 5.92 14.86
C VAL A 112 4.85 6.59 13.79
N LEU A 113 4.89 6.07 12.56
CA LEU A 113 4.25 6.70 11.40
C LEU A 113 2.77 6.36 11.27
N TRP A 114 2.38 5.11 11.51
CA TRP A 114 1.03 4.64 11.18
C TRP A 114 0.05 4.91 12.33
N PRO A 115 -1.07 5.61 12.07
CA PRO A 115 -2.16 5.75 13.02
C PRO A 115 -3.05 4.49 13.04
N ASP A 116 -3.91 4.40 14.05
CA ASP A 116 -5.11 3.57 13.95
C ASP A 116 -5.99 4.09 12.82
N ILE A 117 -6.55 3.19 12.02
CA ILE A 117 -7.40 3.51 10.87
C ILE A 117 -8.85 3.20 11.23
N LYS A 118 -9.74 4.13 10.94
CA LYS A 118 -11.20 3.93 11.02
C LYS A 118 -11.76 3.60 9.65
N SER A 119 -12.93 2.94 9.64
CA SER A 119 -13.70 2.71 8.42
C SER A 119 -13.89 4.02 7.64
N GLY A 120 -13.63 3.99 6.34
CA GLY A 120 -13.70 5.13 5.43
C GLY A 120 -12.41 5.94 5.29
N GLU A 121 -11.41 5.72 6.15
CA GLU A 121 -10.12 6.42 6.08
C GLU A 121 -9.16 5.76 5.09
N SER A 122 -8.20 6.54 4.60
CA SER A 122 -7.24 6.09 3.60
C SER A 122 -5.80 6.23 4.07
N LEU A 123 -4.99 5.23 3.77
CA LEU A 123 -3.54 5.23 3.92
C LEU A 123 -2.91 5.10 2.53
N SER A 124 -1.98 5.98 2.19
CA SER A 124 -1.29 5.94 0.91
C SER A 124 0.20 5.82 1.09
N VAL A 125 0.83 5.02 0.25
CA VAL A 125 2.27 4.75 0.21
C VAL A 125 2.80 5.29 -1.10
N PHE A 126 3.60 6.34 -1.03
CA PHE A 126 4.23 6.97 -2.18
C PHE A 126 5.70 6.60 -2.23
N ARG A 127 6.08 5.82 -3.23
CA ARG A 127 7.47 5.47 -3.53
C ARG A 127 7.97 6.35 -4.66
N GLN A 128 8.99 7.12 -4.39
CA GLN A 128 9.76 7.81 -5.43
C GLN A 128 10.76 6.85 -6.09
N GLN A 129 11.07 7.07 -7.34
CA GLN A 129 12.20 6.43 -7.99
C GLN A 129 13.46 6.71 -7.22
N ASP A 130 14.39 6.34 -6.91
CA ASP A 130 15.64 6.71 -6.21
C ASP A 130 15.48 7.59 -4.94
N GLY A 131 14.31 7.54 -4.30
CA GLY A 131 14.00 8.35 -3.13
C GLY A 131 13.38 7.56 -1.96
N PRO A 132 13.02 8.26 -0.89
CA PRO A 132 12.35 7.65 0.24
C PRO A 132 10.94 7.17 -0.11
N THR A 133 10.40 6.32 0.74
CA THR A 133 8.98 5.94 0.70
C THR A 133 8.21 6.79 1.70
N ILE A 134 7.24 7.53 1.21
CA ILE A 134 6.48 8.54 1.96
C ILE A 134 5.07 8.02 2.23
N PHE A 135 4.55 8.31 3.41
CA PHE A 135 3.21 7.92 3.83
C PHE A 135 2.28 9.12 3.98
N TYR A 136 1.04 8.95 3.49
CA TYR A 136 -0.06 9.90 3.69
C TYR A 136 -1.24 9.21 4.36
N PHE A 137 -1.90 9.92 5.28
CA PHE A 137 -3.17 9.53 5.88
C PHE A 137 -4.25 10.53 5.43
N GLY A 138 -5.11 10.09 4.52
CA GLY A 138 -5.87 11.04 3.71
C GLY A 138 -4.91 11.96 2.96
N ASP A 139 -5.04 13.25 3.15
CA ASP A 139 -4.16 14.28 2.57
C ASP A 139 -2.98 14.68 3.50
N ARG A 140 -2.95 14.17 4.72
CA ARG A 140 -1.94 14.51 5.72
C ARG A 140 -0.68 13.68 5.53
N LEU A 141 0.46 14.36 5.39
CA LEU A 141 1.77 13.73 5.41
C LEU A 141 2.05 13.12 6.79
N LEU A 142 2.40 11.84 6.84
CA LEU A 142 2.80 11.16 8.08
C LEU A 142 4.32 11.19 8.29
N GLY A 143 5.08 11.02 7.23
CA GLY A 143 6.53 10.94 7.24
C GLY A 143 7.06 9.98 6.19
N GLU A 144 8.31 9.57 6.32
CA GLU A 144 9.01 8.77 5.33
C GLU A 144 9.89 7.68 5.95
N VAL A 145 10.17 6.65 5.16
CA VAL A 145 11.21 5.65 5.42
C VAL A 145 12.29 5.81 4.34
N ALA A 146 13.50 6.15 4.77
CA ALA A 146 14.61 6.49 3.87
C ALA A 146 15.30 5.28 3.25
N ASP A 147 15.18 4.08 3.85
CA ASP A 147 15.81 2.86 3.33
C ASP A 147 15.29 2.52 1.93
N ALA A 148 16.18 2.52 0.93
CA ALA A 148 15.83 2.25 -0.46
C ALA A 148 15.23 0.85 -0.68
N ALA A 149 15.55 -0.12 0.19
CA ALA A 149 14.98 -1.47 0.12
C ALA A 149 13.52 -1.54 0.63
N PHE A 150 13.10 -0.56 1.42
CA PHE A 150 11.76 -0.54 2.01
C PHE A 150 10.66 -0.38 0.95
N GLY A 151 10.82 0.56 0.03
CA GLY A 151 9.82 0.84 -1.02
C GLY A 151 9.45 -0.40 -1.83
N PRO A 152 10.42 -1.10 -2.45
CA PRO A 152 10.15 -2.37 -3.12
C PRO A 152 9.51 -3.42 -2.21
N ALA A 153 9.94 -3.53 -0.95
CA ALA A 153 9.41 -4.52 -0.02
C ALA A 153 7.95 -4.26 0.37
N ILE A 154 7.56 -3.01 0.61
CA ILE A 154 6.17 -2.67 0.96
C ILE A 154 5.25 -2.85 -0.25
N PHE A 155 5.67 -2.46 -1.45
CA PHE A 155 4.91 -2.65 -2.69
C PHE A 155 4.72 -4.12 -3.06
N ALA A 156 5.71 -4.97 -2.78
CA ALA A 156 5.66 -6.40 -3.05
C ALA A 156 4.47 -7.10 -2.36
N ILE A 157 3.97 -6.58 -1.25
CA ILE A 157 2.82 -7.15 -0.53
C ILE A 157 1.58 -7.25 -1.44
N TRP A 158 1.43 -6.33 -2.40
CA TRP A 158 0.29 -6.28 -3.32
C TRP A 158 0.63 -6.61 -4.77
N LEU A 159 1.91 -6.53 -5.15
CA LEU A 159 2.32 -6.60 -6.56
C LEU A 159 3.16 -7.84 -6.92
N ASP A 160 3.60 -8.66 -5.95
CA ASP A 160 4.35 -9.90 -6.18
C ASP A 160 3.49 -11.17 -6.18
#